data_6181e5c397bedea07cb3154793f76661
#
_entry.id   6181e5c397bedea07cb3154793f76661
#
_cell.length_a   1.000
_cell.length_b   1.000
_cell.length_c   1.000
_cell.angle_alpha   90.00
_cell.angle_beta   90.00
_cell.angle_gamma   90.00
#
_symmetry.space_group_name_H-M   'P 1'
#
loop_
_entity.id
_entity.type
_entity.pdbx_description
1 polymer ?
#
loop_
_entity_poly.entity_id
_entity_poly.type
_entity_poly.pdbx_seq_one_letter_code
_entity_poly.pdbx_strand_id
1 'polypeptide(L)'
;DLFTDTTMNAYNTGWTYSYQDQEGDTMLPVDLDVPKDTEVVLTNTLPDEVWDDTAIVFRTRMQSVKVYVEDRLIYQYPDQDLIGREIPSAWNFVRLSEGDAGRQIRLCISSPYTRFSGVISGVQYGEYNNLVTGIISQQIKILRMSILIGFVGIAVVLISFANRKYNIFTWHRNLGMILTIVAVWLCGESGMPSGKVGLEAWHYFSLVSLLFCPVFLTAYLYARWKDICGKITGVLFYICFIIAVGCLVSAVLGGPDLIELIPLMHGMAGITLTYALVLYALAVRRKEGDYIRSELLGILIIFLAGLAEIVRFYRTDAIIGILLRISILIYALNQLRICVLMLYRKVKENRELESRLRRSRAELMASQIKPHFIYNTLNSIRTLIRLDPKAAQQAVYDFSIYLRSNLDNMDGRDLIPFSEELRHIRAYLDIEKIRFEERL
;
A
#
# COMPACT_ATOMS: atom_id res chain seq x y z
N ASP A 1 28.06 8.98 18.24
CA ASP A 1 26.74 9.48 18.63
C ASP A 1 26.71 11.01 18.61
N LEU A 2 26.51 11.58 17.42
CA LEU A 2 26.44 13.04 17.18
C LEU A 2 25.06 13.66 17.49
N PHE A 3 24.14 12.90 18.14
CA PHE A 3 22.73 13.31 18.33
C PHE A 3 22.21 13.11 19.77
N THR A 4 23.05 12.99 20.78
CA THR A 4 22.61 12.54 22.11
C THR A 4 22.51 13.62 23.18
N ASP A 5 22.74 14.88 22.86
CA ASP A 5 22.65 15.98 23.87
C ASP A 5 21.70 17.11 23.39
N THR A 6 20.50 16.75 22.91
CA THR A 6 19.45 17.73 22.65
C THR A 6 18.66 17.97 23.94
N THR A 7 19.11 18.89 24.77
CA THR A 7 18.36 19.32 25.96
C THR A 7 17.15 20.14 25.52
N MET A 8 16.04 19.46 25.27
CA MET A 8 14.72 20.07 25.14
C MET A 8 14.12 20.20 26.53
N ASN A 9 14.04 21.40 27.06
CA ASN A 9 13.47 21.64 28.37
C ASN A 9 11.96 21.83 28.28
N ALA A 10 11.22 21.17 29.15
CA ALA A 10 9.78 21.38 29.25
C ALA A 10 9.51 22.77 29.87
N TYR A 11 8.76 23.60 29.19
CA TYR A 11 8.31 24.91 29.66
C TYR A 11 6.81 24.90 29.91
N ASN A 12 6.38 24.00 30.81
CA ASN A 12 5.00 23.64 31.02
C ASN A 12 4.39 24.18 32.31
N THR A 13 5.18 24.76 33.20
CA THR A 13 4.74 25.29 34.52
C THR A 13 4.72 26.81 34.55
N GLY A 14 3.94 27.39 35.43
CA GLY A 14 3.87 28.84 35.62
C GLY A 14 2.98 29.57 34.60
N TRP A 15 2.13 28.82 33.88
CA TRP A 15 1.20 29.41 32.94
C TRP A 15 -0.09 29.82 33.65
N THR A 16 -0.62 30.97 33.26
CA THR A 16 -1.99 31.40 33.58
C THR A 16 -2.79 31.41 32.28
N TYR A 17 -4.06 31.07 32.35
CA TYR A 17 -4.96 31.17 31.24
C TYR A 17 -6.06 32.22 31.52
N SER A 18 -6.52 32.88 30.48
CA SER A 18 -7.71 33.71 30.52
C SER A 18 -8.51 33.54 29.25
N TYR A 19 -9.83 33.41 29.37
CA TYR A 19 -10.79 33.49 28.27
C TYR A 19 -12.15 33.92 28.80
N GLN A 20 -12.82 34.83 28.09
CA GLN A 20 -14.05 35.48 28.57
C GLN A 20 -13.83 36.03 29.99
N ASP A 21 -14.66 35.59 30.97
CA ASP A 21 -14.58 36.00 32.37
C ASP A 21 -13.89 34.94 33.27
N GLN A 22 -13.23 33.93 32.65
CA GLN A 22 -12.51 32.88 33.36
C GLN A 22 -11.02 33.12 33.35
N GLU A 23 -10.40 32.99 34.50
CA GLU A 23 -8.93 33.10 34.65
C GLU A 23 -8.45 32.08 35.71
N GLY A 24 -7.26 31.55 35.51
CA GLY A 24 -6.66 30.61 36.47
C GLY A 24 -5.27 30.17 36.13
N ASP A 25 -4.60 29.56 37.11
CA ASP A 25 -3.31 28.94 36.88
C ASP A 25 -3.47 27.57 36.25
N THR A 26 -2.49 27.21 35.37
CA THR A 26 -2.51 25.92 34.70
C THR A 26 -1.10 25.38 34.44
N MET A 27 -1.05 24.10 34.16
CA MET A 27 0.16 23.39 33.68
C MET A 27 -0.14 22.75 32.33
N LEU A 28 0.74 22.94 31.41
CA LEU A 28 0.61 22.36 30.05
C LEU A 28 1.12 20.91 29.99
N PRO A 29 0.51 20.04 29.16
CA PRO A 29 -0.63 20.28 28.31
C PRO A 29 -1.95 20.37 29.10
N VAL A 30 -2.92 21.14 28.59
CA VAL A 30 -4.23 21.33 29.22
C VAL A 30 -5.35 21.25 28.18
N ASP A 31 -6.51 20.80 28.64
CA ASP A 31 -7.76 20.77 27.88
C ASP A 31 -8.81 21.58 28.68
N LEU A 32 -9.14 22.75 28.16
CA LEU A 32 -10.11 23.69 28.74
C LEU A 32 -11.42 23.57 27.97
N ASP A 33 -12.54 23.59 28.69
CA ASP A 33 -13.86 23.59 28.05
C ASP A 33 -14.21 25.00 27.53
N VAL A 34 -13.73 25.27 26.30
CA VAL A 34 -13.82 26.59 25.65
C VAL A 34 -14.70 26.50 24.40
N PRO A 35 -15.72 27.40 24.27
CA PRO A 35 -16.50 27.47 23.03
C PRO A 35 -15.60 27.69 21.79
N LYS A 36 -16.08 27.20 20.62
CA LYS A 36 -15.39 27.49 19.35
C LYS A 36 -15.29 28.99 19.11
N ASP A 37 -14.29 29.38 18.33
CA ASP A 37 -14.00 30.78 17.96
C ASP A 37 -13.69 31.70 19.16
N THR A 38 -13.50 31.12 20.36
CA THR A 38 -13.06 31.87 21.55
C THR A 38 -11.55 31.88 21.63
N GLU A 39 -10.95 33.05 21.81
CA GLU A 39 -9.53 33.19 22.03
C GLU A 39 -9.18 32.86 23.49
N VAL A 40 -8.25 31.94 23.67
CA VAL A 40 -7.64 31.63 24.96
C VAL A 40 -6.27 32.31 25.00
N VAL A 41 -6.06 33.12 26.01
CA VAL A 41 -4.77 33.79 26.23
C VAL A 41 -4.04 33.05 27.35
N LEU A 42 -2.86 32.53 27.01
CA LEU A 42 -1.93 31.91 27.95
C LEU A 42 -0.79 32.90 28.23
N THR A 43 -0.47 33.09 29.47
CA THR A 43 0.56 34.03 29.91
C THR A 43 1.58 33.34 30.80
N ASN A 44 2.87 33.63 30.60
CA ASN A 44 3.97 33.16 31.46
C ASN A 44 5.11 34.18 31.43
N THR A 45 6.12 34.01 32.25
CA THR A 45 7.34 34.83 32.25
C THR A 45 8.48 34.01 31.61
N LEU A 46 9.12 34.57 30.59
CA LEU A 46 10.27 33.92 29.94
C LEU A 46 11.43 33.75 30.95
N PRO A 47 12.27 32.71 30.79
CA PRO A 47 13.45 32.53 31.62
C PRO A 47 14.39 33.73 31.57
N ASP A 48 15.18 33.92 32.65
CA ASP A 48 16.16 35.00 32.76
C ASP A 48 17.34 34.82 31.79
N GLU A 49 17.56 33.59 31.30
CA GLU A 49 18.60 33.27 30.33
C GLU A 49 17.96 32.98 28.95
N VAL A 50 17.99 33.97 28.07
CA VAL A 50 17.57 33.88 26.67
C VAL A 50 18.73 34.31 25.78
N TRP A 51 19.15 33.45 24.87
CA TRP A 51 20.23 33.72 23.90
C TRP A 51 19.58 33.95 22.51
N ASP A 52 20.32 34.58 21.60
CA ASP A 52 19.80 34.92 20.24
C ASP A 52 19.29 33.69 19.44
N ASP A 53 19.72 32.48 19.78
CA ASP A 53 19.33 31.25 19.12
C ASP A 53 18.27 30.45 19.94
N THR A 54 17.72 31.05 20.98
CA THR A 54 16.69 30.44 21.83
C THR A 54 15.33 30.48 21.12
N ALA A 55 14.57 29.42 21.31
CA ALA A 55 13.21 29.34 20.80
C ALA A 55 12.29 28.57 21.77
N ILE A 56 11.01 28.81 21.62
CA ILE A 56 9.98 27.93 22.14
C ILE A 56 9.33 27.16 20.97
N VAL A 57 8.92 25.94 21.24
CA VAL A 57 8.20 25.12 20.26
C VAL A 57 6.99 24.49 20.92
N PHE A 58 5.87 24.51 20.21
CA PHE A 58 4.63 23.87 20.60
C PHE A 58 3.82 23.48 19.35
N ARG A 59 2.87 22.57 19.53
CA ARG A 59 2.03 22.12 18.43
C ARG A 59 0.64 22.68 18.55
N THR A 60 0.12 23.33 17.49
CA THR A 60 -1.30 23.66 17.35
C THR A 60 -2.06 22.53 16.65
N ARG A 61 -3.33 22.36 17.01
CA ARG A 61 -4.24 21.37 16.45
C ARG A 61 -5.46 22.08 15.88
N MET A 62 -5.46 22.34 14.56
CA MET A 62 -6.54 23.07 13.90
C MET A 62 -6.82 24.42 14.58
N GLN A 63 -5.77 25.11 15.00
CA GLN A 63 -5.84 26.35 15.76
C GLN A 63 -4.98 27.43 15.10
N SER A 64 -5.46 28.66 15.19
CA SER A 64 -4.64 29.84 14.98
C SER A 64 -3.92 30.23 16.27
N VAL A 65 -2.75 30.79 16.14
CA VAL A 65 -1.97 31.31 17.27
C VAL A 65 -1.26 32.61 16.94
N LYS A 66 -1.28 33.54 17.89
CA LYS A 66 -0.44 34.72 17.90
C LYS A 66 0.41 34.70 19.17
N VAL A 67 1.69 35.01 19.04
CA VAL A 67 2.64 35.04 20.15
C VAL A 67 3.15 36.45 20.33
N TYR A 68 2.99 36.99 21.52
CA TYR A 68 3.45 38.31 21.91
C TYR A 68 4.50 38.19 23.03
N VAL A 69 5.51 39.05 22.99
CA VAL A 69 6.36 39.37 24.13
C VAL A 69 6.06 40.78 24.52
N GLU A 70 5.54 41.00 25.73
CA GLU A 70 4.85 42.23 26.15
C GLU A 70 3.77 42.59 25.12
N ASP A 71 3.88 43.72 24.44
CA ASP A 71 2.93 44.15 23.41
C ASP A 71 3.45 43.95 21.96
N ARG A 72 4.62 43.34 21.78
CA ARG A 72 5.24 43.08 20.49
C ARG A 72 4.80 41.72 19.96
N LEU A 73 4.09 41.71 18.81
CA LEU A 73 3.81 40.48 18.07
C LEU A 73 5.11 39.93 17.48
N ILE A 74 5.51 38.73 17.89
CA ILE A 74 6.74 38.07 17.42
C ILE A 74 6.49 36.89 16.49
N TYR A 75 5.28 36.30 16.55
CA TYR A 75 4.92 35.15 15.72
C TYR A 75 3.41 35.09 15.49
N GLN A 76 3.02 34.62 14.32
CA GLN A 76 1.62 34.35 13.98
C GLN A 76 1.51 33.11 13.08
N TYR A 77 0.51 32.25 13.35
CA TYR A 77 0.12 31.12 12.49
C TYR A 77 -1.41 31.06 12.41
N PRO A 78 -2.02 30.88 11.22
CA PRO A 78 -1.36 31.07 9.92
C PRO A 78 -0.88 32.50 9.73
N ASP A 79 0.19 32.69 8.97
CA ASP A 79 0.78 34.00 8.69
C ASP A 79 0.39 34.55 7.31
N GLN A 80 -0.31 33.74 6.51
CA GLN A 80 -0.83 34.06 5.18
C GLN A 80 -2.22 33.46 5.06
N ASP A 81 -2.97 33.92 4.04
CA ASP A 81 -4.24 33.33 3.69
C ASP A 81 -4.04 31.85 3.28
N LEU A 82 -4.83 30.98 3.88
CA LEU A 82 -4.85 29.57 3.56
C LEU A 82 -5.56 29.35 2.22
N ILE A 83 -5.13 28.37 1.45
CA ILE A 83 -5.78 27.95 0.19
C ILE A 83 -7.17 27.38 0.49
N GLY A 84 -7.29 26.64 1.59
CA GLY A 84 -8.56 26.10 2.08
C GLY A 84 -9.10 26.86 3.30
N ARG A 85 -10.24 26.37 3.80
CA ARG A 85 -10.88 26.94 5.00
C ARG A 85 -10.33 26.38 6.31
N GLU A 86 -9.74 25.18 6.24
CA GLU A 86 -9.26 24.46 7.42
C GLU A 86 -7.87 24.94 7.81
N ILE A 87 -7.66 25.18 9.10
CA ILE A 87 -6.35 25.53 9.66
C ILE A 87 -5.62 24.22 9.98
N PRO A 88 -4.56 23.83 9.24
CA PRO A 88 -3.86 22.59 9.52
C PRO A 88 -3.16 22.61 10.89
N SER A 89 -3.00 21.43 11.50
CA SER A 89 -2.16 21.30 12.70
C SER A 89 -0.69 21.55 12.38
N ALA A 90 -0.01 22.40 13.14
CA ALA A 90 1.35 22.82 12.87
C ALA A 90 2.27 22.74 14.09
N TRP A 91 3.57 22.54 13.86
CA TRP A 91 4.61 22.83 14.81
C TRP A 91 5.00 24.30 14.68
N ASN A 92 4.87 25.05 15.76
CA ASN A 92 5.18 26.47 15.82
C ASN A 92 6.52 26.66 16.48
N PHE A 93 7.51 27.11 15.73
CA PHE A 93 8.87 27.42 16.22
C PHE A 93 8.98 28.92 16.33
N VAL A 94 9.00 29.44 17.55
CA VAL A 94 9.01 30.88 17.85
C VAL A 94 10.38 31.25 18.38
N ARG A 95 11.17 31.99 17.60
CA ARG A 95 12.47 32.49 18.00
C ARG A 95 12.31 33.64 18.99
N LEU A 96 13.16 33.64 20.00
CA LEU A 96 13.29 34.69 21.01
C LEU A 96 14.59 35.49 20.76
N SER A 97 14.68 36.68 21.28
CA SER A 97 15.89 37.51 21.28
C SER A 97 16.39 37.67 22.72
N GLU A 98 17.69 37.98 22.89
CA GLU A 98 18.27 38.21 24.22
C GLU A 98 17.50 39.27 25.02
N GLY A 99 16.96 40.30 24.36
CA GLY A 99 16.16 41.32 24.99
C GLY A 99 14.81 40.85 25.52
N ASP A 100 14.41 39.59 25.30
CA ASP A 100 13.14 39.03 25.74
C ASP A 100 13.24 38.31 27.10
N ALA A 101 14.46 38.16 27.66
CA ALA A 101 14.73 37.53 28.93
C ALA A 101 13.91 38.17 30.07
N GLY A 102 13.26 37.36 30.91
CA GLY A 102 12.45 37.80 32.05
C GLY A 102 11.16 38.54 31.66
N ARG A 103 10.85 38.73 30.39
CA ARG A 103 9.63 39.41 29.94
C ARG A 103 8.45 38.49 29.91
N GLN A 104 7.25 39.08 29.93
CA GLN A 104 6.01 38.35 29.83
C GLN A 104 5.77 37.89 28.36
N ILE A 105 5.49 36.61 28.19
CA ILE A 105 5.08 36.00 26.92
C ILE A 105 3.57 35.68 26.97
N ARG A 106 2.86 35.98 25.87
CA ARG A 106 1.43 35.69 25.71
C ARG A 106 1.19 34.86 24.45
N LEU A 107 0.48 33.74 24.59
CA LEU A 107 0.03 32.89 23.50
C LEU A 107 -1.48 33.07 23.36
N CYS A 108 -1.94 33.69 22.30
CA CYS A 108 -3.37 33.86 21.97
C CYS A 108 -3.76 32.76 20.99
N ILE A 109 -4.55 31.80 21.41
CA ILE A 109 -4.90 30.60 20.63
C ILE A 109 -6.42 30.52 20.45
N SER A 110 -6.89 30.29 19.23
CA SER A 110 -8.30 30.06 18.94
C SER A 110 -8.50 28.96 17.90
N SER A 111 -9.66 28.29 17.93
CA SER A 111 -10.03 27.27 16.96
C SER A 111 -11.47 27.46 16.48
N PRO A 112 -11.75 27.31 15.18
CA PRO A 112 -13.11 27.31 14.65
C PRO A 112 -13.87 26.01 14.97
N TYR A 113 -13.19 25.01 15.54
CA TYR A 113 -13.74 23.69 15.86
C TYR A 113 -13.86 23.49 17.36
N THR A 114 -15.07 23.20 17.85
CA THR A 114 -15.34 22.95 19.28
C THR A 114 -14.41 21.91 19.88
N ARG A 115 -14.08 20.86 19.11
CA ARG A 115 -13.23 19.77 19.58
C ARG A 115 -11.79 20.19 19.92
N PHE A 116 -11.25 21.18 19.21
CA PHE A 116 -9.86 21.64 19.33
C PHE A 116 -9.75 22.97 20.08
N SER A 117 -10.89 23.59 20.41
CA SER A 117 -10.94 24.81 21.20
C SER A 117 -10.53 24.50 22.64
N GLY A 118 -9.59 25.25 23.19
CA GLY A 118 -9.07 25.02 24.54
C GLY A 118 -8.05 23.87 24.69
N VAL A 119 -7.80 23.06 23.65
CA VAL A 119 -6.81 21.98 23.68
C VAL A 119 -5.40 22.55 23.42
N ILE A 120 -4.59 22.66 24.43
CA ILE A 120 -3.28 23.29 24.39
C ILE A 120 -2.19 22.25 24.64
N SER A 121 -1.25 22.13 23.72
CA SER A 121 -0.14 21.20 23.86
C SER A 121 0.95 21.72 24.80
N GLY A 122 1.84 20.84 25.24
CA GLY A 122 3.02 21.24 25.98
C GLY A 122 3.95 22.13 25.16
N VAL A 123 4.62 23.05 25.84
CA VAL A 123 5.63 23.96 25.29
C VAL A 123 7.01 23.45 25.66
N GLN A 124 7.92 23.46 24.71
CA GLN A 124 9.34 23.15 24.93
C GLN A 124 10.17 24.41 24.66
N TYR A 125 11.28 24.52 25.35
CA TYR A 125 12.17 25.65 25.34
C TYR A 125 13.62 25.16 25.16
N GLY A 126 14.42 25.88 24.36
CA GLY A 126 15.82 25.55 24.16
C GLY A 126 16.39 26.20 22.90
N GLU A 127 17.57 25.76 22.49
CA GLU A 127 18.21 26.21 21.26
C GLU A 127 17.38 25.77 20.03
N TYR A 128 17.15 26.69 19.11
CA TYR A 128 16.29 26.49 17.93
C TYR A 128 16.66 25.24 17.12
N ASN A 129 17.97 25.07 16.81
CA ASN A 129 18.43 23.94 16.02
C ASN A 129 18.24 22.61 16.75
N ASN A 130 18.43 22.59 18.07
CA ASN A 130 18.22 21.42 18.91
C ASN A 130 16.71 21.04 18.97
N LEU A 131 15.82 22.01 19.10
CA LEU A 131 14.38 21.81 19.08
C LEU A 131 13.91 21.26 17.73
N VAL A 132 14.36 21.86 16.62
CA VAL A 132 14.03 21.39 15.26
C VAL A 132 14.52 19.96 15.04
N THR A 133 15.79 19.70 15.35
CA THR A 133 16.40 18.37 15.18
C THR A 133 15.72 17.32 16.05
N GLY A 134 15.40 17.67 17.30
CA GLY A 134 14.71 16.80 18.24
C GLY A 134 13.31 16.40 17.73
N ILE A 135 12.50 17.37 17.33
CA ILE A 135 11.16 17.12 16.75
C ILE A 135 11.27 16.26 15.48
N ILE A 136 12.16 16.64 14.54
CA ILE A 136 12.36 15.87 13.32
C ILE A 136 12.79 14.43 13.64
N SER A 137 13.72 14.23 14.57
CA SER A 137 14.20 12.89 14.93
C SER A 137 13.11 11.98 15.51
N GLN A 138 12.18 12.55 16.26
CA GLN A 138 11.02 11.82 16.76
C GLN A 138 10.04 11.47 15.64
N GLN A 139 9.68 12.43 14.81
CA GLN A 139 8.68 12.24 13.76
C GLN A 139 9.19 11.38 12.60
N ILE A 140 10.46 11.43 12.27
CA ILE A 140 11.04 10.65 11.16
C ILE A 140 10.95 9.14 11.40
N LYS A 141 11.00 8.69 12.66
CA LYS A 141 10.82 7.26 13.01
C LYS A 141 9.42 6.78 12.61
N ILE A 142 8.41 7.60 12.88
CA ILE A 142 7.00 7.35 12.56
C ILE A 142 6.78 7.41 11.05
N LEU A 143 7.34 8.43 10.39
CA LEU A 143 7.25 8.62 8.96
C LEU A 143 7.88 7.46 8.17
N ARG A 144 9.04 6.97 8.59
CA ARG A 144 9.72 5.81 7.96
C ARG A 144 8.83 4.57 7.92
N MET A 145 8.08 4.28 8.97
CA MET A 145 7.13 3.15 8.98
C MET A 145 6.02 3.34 7.94
N SER A 146 5.47 4.54 7.85
CA SER A 146 4.40 4.85 6.88
C SER A 146 4.91 4.72 5.44
N ILE A 147 6.10 5.25 5.16
CA ILE A 147 6.77 5.13 3.85
C ILE A 147 7.01 3.65 3.50
N LEU A 148 7.48 2.83 4.45
CA LEU A 148 7.72 1.41 4.23
C LEU A 148 6.44 0.66 3.87
N ILE A 149 5.31 0.97 4.54
CA ILE A 149 3.99 0.42 4.18
C ILE A 149 3.64 0.78 2.72
N GLY A 150 3.87 2.03 2.32
CA GLY A 150 3.66 2.50 0.94
C GLY A 150 4.51 1.74 -0.08
N PHE A 151 5.79 1.55 0.20
CA PHE A 151 6.67 0.76 -0.67
C PHE A 151 6.20 -0.68 -0.82
N VAL A 152 5.76 -1.33 0.26
CA VAL A 152 5.18 -2.67 0.20
C VAL A 152 3.89 -2.67 -0.64
N GLY A 153 3.02 -1.68 -0.46
CA GLY A 153 1.80 -1.52 -1.25
C GLY A 153 2.10 -1.40 -2.75
N ILE A 154 3.03 -0.51 -3.12
CA ILE A 154 3.46 -0.32 -4.51
C ILE A 154 4.09 -1.61 -5.06
N ALA A 155 4.94 -2.30 -4.31
CA ALA A 155 5.54 -3.57 -4.73
C ALA A 155 4.48 -4.62 -5.05
N VAL A 156 3.45 -4.77 -4.21
CA VAL A 156 2.33 -5.68 -4.44
C VAL A 156 1.56 -5.31 -5.71
N VAL A 157 1.32 -4.02 -5.96
CA VAL A 157 0.68 -3.53 -7.20
C VAL A 157 1.53 -3.89 -8.43
N LEU A 158 2.84 -3.61 -8.39
CA LEU A 158 3.75 -3.88 -9.51
C LEU A 158 3.85 -5.38 -9.81
N ILE A 159 4.00 -6.23 -8.78
CA ILE A 159 4.00 -7.69 -8.93
C ILE A 159 2.69 -8.17 -9.57
N SER A 160 1.55 -7.65 -9.12
CA SER A 160 0.25 -8.00 -9.67
C SER A 160 0.09 -7.55 -11.12
N PHE A 161 0.62 -6.40 -11.47
CA PHE A 161 0.58 -5.85 -12.83
C PHE A 161 1.48 -6.64 -13.80
N ALA A 162 2.72 -6.94 -13.38
CA ALA A 162 3.67 -7.73 -14.16
C ALA A 162 3.15 -9.15 -14.46
N ASN A 163 2.27 -9.67 -13.58
CA ASN A 163 1.74 -11.02 -13.67
C ASN A 163 0.25 -11.08 -14.07
N ARG A 164 -0.23 -10.11 -14.86
CA ARG A 164 -1.63 -10.01 -15.33
C ARG A 164 -2.14 -11.26 -16.03
N LYS A 165 -1.27 -12.03 -16.70
CA LYS A 165 -1.61 -13.30 -17.33
C LYS A 165 -2.16 -14.35 -16.36
N TYR A 166 -1.87 -14.20 -15.07
CA TYR A 166 -2.42 -15.04 -14.01
C TYR A 166 -3.56 -14.30 -13.34
N ASN A 167 -4.79 -14.63 -13.63
CA ASN A 167 -6.00 -13.95 -13.13
C ASN A 167 -6.16 -13.94 -11.60
N ILE A 168 -5.31 -14.69 -10.89
CA ILE A 168 -5.28 -14.80 -9.42
C ILE A 168 -4.80 -13.53 -8.71
N PHE A 169 -4.14 -12.61 -9.41
CA PHE A 169 -3.52 -11.43 -8.80
C PHE A 169 -4.42 -10.17 -8.79
N THR A 170 -5.67 -10.26 -9.27
CA THR A 170 -6.56 -9.09 -9.34
C THR A 170 -6.88 -8.52 -7.96
N TRP A 171 -7.13 -9.35 -6.97
CA TRP A 171 -7.40 -8.90 -5.60
C TRP A 171 -6.15 -8.41 -4.87
N HIS A 172 -4.94 -8.93 -5.17
CA HIS A 172 -3.68 -8.41 -4.65
C HIS A 172 -3.41 -6.99 -5.12
N ARG A 173 -3.78 -6.64 -6.36
CA ARG A 173 -3.69 -5.27 -6.86
C ARG A 173 -4.51 -4.31 -6.02
N ASN A 174 -5.77 -4.66 -5.73
CA ASN A 174 -6.64 -3.84 -4.89
C ASN A 174 -6.08 -3.72 -3.45
N LEU A 175 -5.51 -4.81 -2.92
CA LEU A 175 -4.82 -4.78 -1.62
C LEU A 175 -3.61 -3.83 -1.62
N GLY A 176 -2.79 -3.89 -2.66
CA GLY A 176 -1.66 -2.96 -2.78
C GLY A 176 -2.10 -1.49 -2.87
N MET A 177 -3.21 -1.21 -3.57
CA MET A 177 -3.81 0.13 -3.60
C MET A 177 -4.27 0.60 -2.22
N ILE A 178 -4.92 -0.27 -1.42
CA ILE A 178 -5.30 0.07 -0.03
C ILE A 178 -4.06 0.41 0.78
N LEU A 179 -3.03 -0.44 0.76
CA LEU A 179 -1.80 -0.21 1.52
C LEU A 179 -1.14 1.12 1.14
N THR A 180 -1.17 1.49 -0.14
CA THR A 180 -0.62 2.76 -0.62
C THR A 180 -1.45 3.94 -0.10
N ILE A 181 -2.78 3.88 -0.15
CA ILE A 181 -3.66 4.95 0.35
C ILE A 181 -3.55 5.09 1.87
N VAL A 182 -3.54 3.98 2.59
CA VAL A 182 -3.29 3.97 4.04
C VAL A 182 -1.93 4.57 4.38
N ALA A 183 -0.89 4.30 3.58
CA ALA A 183 0.43 4.89 3.79
C ALA A 183 0.40 6.42 3.59
N VAL A 184 -0.32 6.94 2.58
CA VAL A 184 -0.49 8.38 2.37
C VAL A 184 -1.18 9.02 3.58
N TRP A 185 -2.27 8.43 4.06
CA TRP A 185 -2.92 8.85 5.28
C TRP A 185 -1.96 8.88 6.48
N LEU A 186 -1.25 7.78 6.73
CA LEU A 186 -0.31 7.67 7.85
C LEU A 186 0.90 8.62 7.72
N CYS A 187 1.32 8.98 6.50
CA CYS A 187 2.34 10.00 6.28
C CYS A 187 1.84 11.38 6.71
N GLY A 188 0.61 11.77 6.34
CA GLY A 188 -0.01 13.00 6.80
C GLY A 188 -0.14 13.08 8.33
N GLU A 189 -0.50 11.95 8.96
CA GLU A 189 -0.60 11.82 10.42
C GLU A 189 0.77 11.65 11.12
N SER A 190 1.90 11.74 10.41
CA SER A 190 3.22 11.64 11.04
C SER A 190 3.58 12.85 11.89
N GLY A 191 2.90 13.99 11.69
CA GLY A 191 3.18 15.24 12.37
C GLY A 191 4.56 15.83 12.02
N MET A 192 5.13 15.46 10.86
CA MET A 192 6.42 15.98 10.42
C MET A 192 6.33 17.48 10.18
N PRO A 193 7.26 18.30 10.71
CA PRO A 193 7.34 19.71 10.34
C PRO A 193 7.50 19.85 8.83
N SER A 194 6.61 20.56 8.17
CA SER A 194 6.66 20.83 6.74
C SER A 194 6.53 22.33 6.48
N GLY A 195 7.09 22.81 5.38
CA GLY A 195 6.91 24.20 4.97
C GLY A 195 5.43 24.48 4.69
N LYS A 196 5.04 25.74 4.75
CA LYS A 196 3.64 26.23 4.74
C LYS A 196 2.77 25.62 3.64
N VAL A 197 3.19 25.69 2.39
CA VAL A 197 2.42 25.14 1.24
C VAL A 197 2.31 23.61 1.31
N GLY A 198 3.36 22.92 1.78
CA GLY A 198 3.34 21.46 1.96
C GLY A 198 2.39 21.03 3.07
N LEU A 199 2.23 21.82 4.12
CA LEU A 199 1.40 21.51 5.28
C LEU A 199 -0.08 21.37 4.93
N GLU A 200 -0.65 22.34 4.19
CA GLU A 200 -2.03 22.28 3.73
C GLU A 200 -2.29 21.10 2.78
N ALA A 201 -1.40 20.91 1.80
CA ALA A 201 -1.53 19.79 0.87
C ALA A 201 -1.52 18.44 1.60
N TRP A 202 -0.59 18.24 2.54
CA TRP A 202 -0.54 17.00 3.33
C TRP A 202 -1.76 16.82 4.22
N HIS A 203 -2.31 17.89 4.79
CA HIS A 203 -3.53 17.84 5.57
C HIS A 203 -4.70 17.31 4.75
N TYR A 204 -4.99 17.91 3.58
CA TYR A 204 -6.08 17.44 2.72
C TYR A 204 -5.82 16.04 2.15
N PHE A 205 -4.58 15.72 1.75
CA PHE A 205 -4.24 14.37 1.31
C PHE A 205 -4.47 13.32 2.39
N SER A 206 -4.16 13.63 3.64
CA SER A 206 -4.44 12.75 4.79
C SER A 206 -5.93 12.50 4.95
N LEU A 207 -6.74 13.54 5.04
CA LEU A 207 -8.19 13.43 5.24
C LEU A 207 -8.90 12.72 4.09
N VAL A 208 -8.56 13.07 2.85
CA VAL A 208 -9.11 12.41 1.65
C VAL A 208 -8.70 10.94 1.61
N SER A 209 -7.45 10.63 1.94
CA SER A 209 -6.99 9.24 2.00
C SER A 209 -7.75 8.43 3.05
N LEU A 210 -7.95 8.98 4.24
CA LEU A 210 -8.76 8.35 5.30
C LEU A 210 -10.20 8.11 4.84
N LEU A 211 -10.82 9.09 4.20
CA LEU A 211 -12.19 9.00 3.68
C LEU A 211 -12.35 7.87 2.65
N PHE A 212 -11.33 7.65 1.81
CA PHE A 212 -11.37 6.61 0.77
C PHE A 212 -10.87 5.24 1.23
N CYS A 213 -10.22 5.11 2.39
CA CYS A 213 -9.79 3.79 2.92
C CYS A 213 -10.92 2.75 2.95
N PRO A 214 -12.15 3.02 3.46
CA PRO A 214 -13.26 2.08 3.44
C PRO A 214 -13.71 1.68 2.02
N VAL A 215 -13.65 2.61 1.07
CA VAL A 215 -14.02 2.36 -0.34
C VAL A 215 -13.07 1.33 -0.97
N PHE A 216 -11.76 1.55 -0.82
CA PHE A 216 -10.76 0.61 -1.35
C PHE A 216 -10.77 -0.72 -0.60
N LEU A 217 -11.03 -0.73 0.71
CA LEU A 217 -11.19 -1.96 1.48
C LEU A 217 -12.37 -2.80 0.97
N THR A 218 -13.52 -2.19 0.73
CA THR A 218 -14.69 -2.89 0.20
C THR A 218 -14.48 -3.36 -1.25
N ALA A 219 -13.79 -2.59 -2.08
CA ALA A 219 -13.38 -3.01 -3.42
C ALA A 219 -12.45 -4.24 -3.40
N TYR A 220 -11.50 -4.27 -2.46
CA TYR A 220 -10.65 -5.43 -2.23
C TYR A 220 -11.44 -6.65 -1.79
N LEU A 221 -12.31 -6.49 -0.79
CA LEU A 221 -13.16 -7.58 -0.28
C LEU A 221 -14.08 -8.13 -1.37
N TYR A 222 -14.62 -7.25 -2.22
CA TYR A 222 -15.41 -7.66 -3.37
C TYR A 222 -14.61 -8.52 -4.36
N ALA A 223 -13.41 -8.05 -4.74
CA ALA A 223 -12.55 -8.78 -5.67
C ALA A 223 -12.10 -10.14 -5.10
N ARG A 224 -11.94 -10.25 -3.78
CA ARG A 224 -11.46 -11.45 -3.09
C ARG A 224 -12.55 -12.45 -2.79
N TRP A 225 -13.76 -11.98 -2.42
CA TRP A 225 -14.83 -12.79 -1.82
C TRP A 225 -16.19 -12.65 -2.53
N LYS A 226 -16.21 -12.27 -3.81
CA LYS A 226 -17.46 -12.08 -4.56
C LYS A 226 -18.32 -13.33 -4.58
N ASP A 227 -17.72 -14.53 -4.57
CA ASP A 227 -18.41 -15.81 -4.61
C ASP A 227 -19.06 -16.19 -3.27
N ILE A 228 -18.63 -15.58 -2.16
CA ILE A 228 -19.20 -15.81 -0.82
C ILE A 228 -20.34 -14.83 -0.53
N CYS A 229 -20.07 -13.53 -0.68
CA CYS A 229 -20.99 -12.44 -0.30
C CYS A 229 -20.94 -11.25 -1.28
N GLY A 230 -20.74 -11.49 -2.58
CA GLY A 230 -20.51 -10.44 -3.57
C GLY A 230 -21.61 -9.38 -3.63
N LYS A 231 -22.90 -9.75 -3.51
CA LYS A 231 -24.01 -8.79 -3.52
C LYS A 231 -23.93 -7.82 -2.34
N ILE A 232 -23.72 -8.32 -1.12
CA ILE A 232 -23.64 -7.51 0.09
C ILE A 232 -22.40 -6.61 0.03
N THR A 233 -21.24 -7.17 -0.35
CA THR A 233 -19.99 -6.41 -0.50
C THR A 233 -20.11 -5.32 -1.56
N GLY A 234 -20.78 -5.61 -2.69
CA GLY A 234 -21.05 -4.63 -3.74
C GLY A 234 -21.92 -3.48 -3.27
N VAL A 235 -23.00 -3.77 -2.53
CA VAL A 235 -23.86 -2.73 -1.93
C VAL A 235 -23.05 -1.88 -0.94
N LEU A 236 -22.26 -2.51 -0.07
CA LEU A 236 -21.42 -1.79 0.90
C LEU A 236 -20.38 -0.89 0.20
N PHE A 237 -19.79 -1.38 -0.91
CA PHE A 237 -18.88 -0.57 -1.73
C PHE A 237 -19.56 0.70 -2.25
N TYR A 238 -20.73 0.57 -2.86
CA TYR A 238 -21.46 1.74 -3.39
C TYR A 238 -21.90 2.70 -2.28
N ILE A 239 -22.32 2.20 -1.12
CA ILE A 239 -22.64 3.04 0.04
C ILE A 239 -21.41 3.84 0.47
N CYS A 240 -20.27 3.18 0.68
CA CYS A 240 -19.03 3.85 1.06
C CYS A 240 -18.58 4.87 0.00
N PHE A 241 -18.69 4.52 -1.28
CA PHE A 241 -18.32 5.41 -2.38
C PHE A 241 -19.21 6.67 -2.45
N ILE A 242 -20.53 6.49 -2.36
CA ILE A 242 -21.49 7.61 -2.39
C ILE A 242 -21.27 8.53 -1.20
N ILE A 243 -21.05 7.98 0.00
CA ILE A 243 -20.75 8.78 1.20
C ILE A 243 -19.44 9.55 1.00
N ALA A 244 -18.38 8.88 0.53
CA ALA A 244 -17.07 9.53 0.34
C ALA A 244 -17.15 10.67 -0.68
N VAL A 245 -17.79 10.44 -1.82
CA VAL A 245 -17.97 11.50 -2.84
C VAL A 245 -18.90 12.60 -2.32
N GLY A 246 -19.98 12.23 -1.62
CA GLY A 246 -20.91 13.20 -1.01
C GLY A 246 -20.22 14.11 0.00
N CYS A 247 -19.34 13.58 0.86
CA CYS A 247 -18.53 14.36 1.80
C CYS A 247 -17.62 15.38 1.07
N LEU A 248 -16.91 14.92 0.02
CA LEU A 248 -16.06 15.83 -0.77
C LEU A 248 -16.86 16.94 -1.45
N VAL A 249 -17.95 16.57 -2.10
CA VAL A 249 -18.83 17.56 -2.76
C VAL A 249 -19.40 18.54 -1.74
N SER A 250 -19.85 18.05 -0.58
CA SER A 250 -20.35 18.90 0.51
C SER A 250 -19.28 19.88 0.99
N ALA A 251 -18.06 19.44 1.24
CA ALA A 251 -16.95 20.30 1.68
C ALA A 251 -16.64 21.41 0.64
N VAL A 252 -16.63 21.06 -0.65
CA VAL A 252 -16.39 22.02 -1.74
C VAL A 252 -17.54 23.04 -1.88
N LEU A 253 -18.78 22.61 -1.66
CA LEU A 253 -19.97 23.48 -1.75
C LEU A 253 -20.24 24.34 -0.51
N GLY A 254 -19.34 24.32 0.49
CA GLY A 254 -19.47 25.15 1.70
C GLY A 254 -20.23 24.46 2.84
N GLY A 255 -20.42 23.16 2.78
CA GLY A 255 -20.91 22.34 3.89
C GLY A 255 -19.86 22.15 5.00
N PRO A 256 -20.02 21.13 5.89
CA PRO A 256 -19.07 20.81 6.94
C PRO A 256 -17.68 20.55 6.40
N ASP A 257 -16.65 20.99 7.11
CA ASP A 257 -15.26 20.74 6.77
C ASP A 257 -14.92 19.24 6.93
N LEU A 258 -13.92 18.74 6.18
CA LEU A 258 -13.56 17.31 6.22
C LEU A 258 -13.15 16.85 7.63
N ILE A 259 -12.54 17.75 8.40
CA ILE A 259 -12.14 17.46 9.79
C ILE A 259 -13.35 17.21 10.69
N GLU A 260 -14.48 17.88 10.47
CA GLU A 260 -15.72 17.67 11.22
C GLU A 260 -16.37 16.31 10.90
N LEU A 261 -16.05 15.74 9.73
CA LEU A 261 -16.55 14.44 9.28
C LEU A 261 -15.70 13.24 9.73
N ILE A 262 -14.64 13.45 10.51
CA ILE A 262 -13.81 12.38 11.08
C ILE A 262 -14.62 11.30 11.82
N PRO A 263 -15.61 11.62 12.66
CA PRO A 263 -16.43 10.58 13.29
C PRO A 263 -17.14 9.66 12.30
N LEU A 264 -17.63 10.23 11.20
CA LEU A 264 -18.24 9.46 10.10
C LEU A 264 -17.20 8.56 9.42
N MET A 265 -16.00 9.09 9.12
CA MET A 265 -14.90 8.32 8.53
C MET A 265 -14.48 7.15 9.42
N HIS A 266 -14.34 7.36 10.73
CA HIS A 266 -14.05 6.32 11.71
C HIS A 266 -15.17 5.28 11.78
N GLY A 267 -16.44 5.70 11.75
CA GLY A 267 -17.59 4.81 11.71
C GLY A 267 -17.59 3.91 10.48
N MET A 268 -17.34 4.49 9.29
CA MET A 268 -17.21 3.73 8.04
C MET A 268 -16.06 2.73 8.08
N ALA A 269 -14.89 3.14 8.58
CA ALA A 269 -13.74 2.25 8.75
C ALA A 269 -14.04 1.11 9.73
N GLY A 270 -14.67 1.37 10.85
CA GLY A 270 -15.09 0.37 11.84
C GLY A 270 -16.06 -0.66 11.25
N ILE A 271 -17.09 -0.19 10.54
CA ILE A 271 -18.09 -1.07 9.89
C ILE A 271 -17.40 -1.96 8.84
N THR A 272 -16.56 -1.40 7.97
CA THR A 272 -15.90 -2.15 6.90
C THR A 272 -14.87 -3.14 7.42
N LEU A 273 -14.12 -2.80 8.49
CA LEU A 273 -13.19 -3.72 9.15
C LEU A 273 -13.94 -4.86 9.87
N THR A 274 -15.04 -4.55 10.57
CA THR A 274 -15.89 -5.57 11.19
C THR A 274 -16.46 -6.54 10.14
N TYR A 275 -16.94 -6.00 9.01
CA TYR A 275 -17.40 -6.79 7.90
C TYR A 275 -16.28 -7.67 7.32
N ALA A 276 -15.06 -7.15 7.17
CA ALA A 276 -13.91 -7.92 6.75
C ALA A 276 -13.62 -9.10 7.69
N LEU A 277 -13.63 -8.88 9.02
CA LEU A 277 -13.45 -9.96 10.00
C LEU A 277 -14.49 -11.07 9.85
N VAL A 278 -15.77 -10.70 9.67
CA VAL A 278 -16.84 -11.68 9.46
C VAL A 278 -16.60 -12.49 8.18
N LEU A 279 -16.25 -11.83 7.06
CA LEU A 279 -15.97 -12.52 5.79
C LEU A 279 -14.79 -13.48 5.92
N TYR A 280 -13.69 -13.06 6.53
CA TYR A 280 -12.53 -13.92 6.72
C TYR A 280 -12.81 -15.08 7.69
N ALA A 281 -13.62 -14.86 8.73
CA ALA A 281 -14.06 -15.94 9.62
C ALA A 281 -14.94 -16.98 8.87
N LEU A 282 -15.85 -16.52 8.01
CA LEU A 282 -16.65 -17.41 7.15
C LEU A 282 -15.77 -18.19 6.17
N ALA A 283 -14.78 -17.55 5.56
CA ALA A 283 -13.88 -18.17 4.62
C ALA A 283 -12.97 -19.22 5.31
N VAL A 284 -12.53 -18.97 6.56
CA VAL A 284 -11.81 -19.99 7.38
C VAL A 284 -12.70 -21.21 7.62
N ARG A 285 -13.99 -21.01 7.94
CA ARG A 285 -14.94 -22.13 8.11
C ARG A 285 -15.14 -22.94 6.82
N ARG A 286 -15.10 -22.28 5.66
CA ARG A 286 -15.21 -22.93 4.34
C ARG A 286 -13.89 -23.51 3.86
N LYS A 287 -12.80 -23.37 4.59
CA LYS A 287 -11.44 -23.83 4.24
C LYS A 287 -10.94 -23.25 2.91
N GLU A 288 -11.27 -22.00 2.63
CA GLU A 288 -10.91 -21.32 1.39
C GLU A 288 -9.50 -20.75 1.43
N GLY A 289 -8.52 -21.50 0.97
CA GLY A 289 -7.13 -21.06 0.76
C GLY A 289 -6.17 -21.33 1.92
N ASP A 290 -4.90 -21.55 1.56
CA ASP A 290 -3.85 -22.01 2.47
C ASP A 290 -3.46 -20.99 3.56
N TYR A 291 -3.58 -19.69 3.25
CA TYR A 291 -3.06 -18.59 4.11
C TYR A 291 -4.15 -17.85 4.89
N ILE A 292 -5.43 -18.24 4.75
CA ILE A 292 -6.56 -17.50 5.26
C ILE A 292 -6.55 -17.26 6.78
N ARG A 293 -6.00 -18.22 7.55
CA ARG A 293 -5.88 -18.06 9.01
C ARG A 293 -4.89 -16.96 9.39
N SER A 294 -3.77 -16.84 8.66
CA SER A 294 -2.80 -15.77 8.90
C SER A 294 -3.32 -14.41 8.46
N GLU A 295 -4.14 -14.37 7.39
CA GLU A 295 -4.82 -13.16 6.94
C GLU A 295 -5.86 -12.70 7.98
N LEU A 296 -6.70 -13.61 8.46
CA LEU A 296 -7.68 -13.32 9.53
C LEU A 296 -7.01 -12.78 10.80
N LEU A 297 -5.93 -13.44 11.25
CA LEU A 297 -5.18 -12.97 12.41
C LEU A 297 -4.63 -11.56 12.21
N GLY A 298 -4.08 -11.28 11.02
CA GLY A 298 -3.56 -9.94 10.70
C GLY A 298 -4.66 -8.86 10.70
N ILE A 299 -5.82 -9.14 10.13
CA ILE A 299 -6.96 -8.20 10.15
C ILE A 299 -7.49 -8.01 11.57
N LEU A 300 -7.53 -9.06 12.39
CA LEU A 300 -7.93 -8.96 13.78
C LEU A 300 -6.99 -8.05 14.59
N ILE A 301 -5.68 -8.18 14.37
CA ILE A 301 -4.68 -7.33 15.03
C ILE A 301 -4.86 -5.86 14.60
N ILE A 302 -5.08 -5.60 13.29
CA ILE A 302 -5.36 -4.25 12.78
C ILE A 302 -6.64 -3.69 13.40
N PHE A 303 -7.70 -4.50 13.50
CA PHE A 303 -8.97 -4.08 14.08
C PHE A 303 -8.80 -3.68 15.56
N LEU A 304 -8.12 -4.50 16.35
CA LEU A 304 -7.90 -4.22 17.78
C LEU A 304 -6.99 -2.99 17.98
N ALA A 305 -5.93 -2.88 17.17
CA ALA A 305 -5.05 -1.71 17.19
C ALA A 305 -5.80 -0.44 16.75
N GLY A 306 -6.62 -0.51 15.71
CA GLY A 306 -7.46 0.60 15.25
C GLY A 306 -8.47 1.03 16.30
N LEU A 307 -9.13 0.09 16.96
CA LEU A 307 -10.06 0.39 18.04
C LEU A 307 -9.36 1.09 19.23
N ALA A 308 -8.19 0.59 19.63
CA ALA A 308 -7.39 1.21 20.69
C ALA A 308 -6.96 2.64 20.32
N GLU A 309 -6.55 2.87 19.08
CA GLU A 309 -6.17 4.20 18.60
C GLU A 309 -7.35 5.16 18.48
N ILE A 310 -8.53 4.68 18.05
CA ILE A 310 -9.76 5.48 18.05
C ILE A 310 -10.13 5.89 19.47
N VAL A 311 -10.13 4.95 20.42
CA VAL A 311 -10.42 5.26 21.85
C VAL A 311 -9.42 6.29 22.38
N ARG A 312 -8.14 6.13 22.06
CA ARG A 312 -7.10 7.08 22.46
C ARG A 312 -7.31 8.46 21.83
N PHE A 313 -7.61 8.51 20.53
CA PHE A 313 -7.89 9.75 19.80
C PHE A 313 -9.05 10.54 20.43
N TYR A 314 -10.12 9.85 20.86
CA TYR A 314 -11.27 10.52 21.49
C TYR A 314 -11.06 10.86 22.99
N ARG A 315 -10.08 10.22 23.66
CA ARG A 315 -9.81 10.49 25.09
C ARG A 315 -8.66 11.45 25.36
N THR A 316 -7.63 11.42 24.52
CA THR A 316 -6.37 12.12 24.78
C THR A 316 -5.93 13.05 23.66
N ASP A 317 -6.72 13.16 22.60
CA ASP A 317 -6.38 13.89 21.37
C ASP A 317 -4.98 13.60 20.83
N ALA A 318 -4.47 12.41 21.15
CA ALA A 318 -3.13 12.01 20.73
C ALA A 318 -3.08 11.73 19.20
N ILE A 319 -1.93 12.01 18.61
CA ILE A 319 -1.62 11.61 17.22
C ILE A 319 -1.78 10.09 17.10
N ILE A 320 -2.24 9.62 15.95
CA ILE A 320 -2.35 8.18 15.63
C ILE A 320 -1.03 7.48 15.93
N GLY A 321 -1.09 6.52 16.84
CA GLY A 321 0.08 5.97 17.48
C GLY A 321 0.82 4.92 16.65
N ILE A 322 1.86 4.42 17.26
CA ILE A 322 2.78 3.45 16.68
C ILE A 322 2.13 2.06 16.53
N LEU A 323 1.14 1.72 17.39
CA LEU A 323 0.52 0.39 17.41
C LEU A 323 -0.19 0.06 16.10
N LEU A 324 -1.01 0.99 15.58
CA LEU A 324 -1.71 0.79 14.31
C LEU A 324 -0.71 0.69 13.14
N ARG A 325 0.33 1.52 13.12
CA ARG A 325 1.37 1.47 12.10
C ARG A 325 2.12 0.15 12.08
N ILE A 326 2.52 -0.37 13.26
CA ILE A 326 3.19 -1.67 13.38
C ILE A 326 2.26 -2.79 12.89
N SER A 327 0.99 -2.77 13.30
CA SER A 327 -0.01 -3.77 12.90
C SER A 327 -0.18 -3.83 11.38
N ILE A 328 -0.33 -2.66 10.75
CA ILE A 328 -0.48 -2.55 9.29
C ILE A 328 0.81 -2.98 8.59
N LEU A 329 1.99 -2.62 9.10
CA LEU A 329 3.28 -3.03 8.53
C LEU A 329 3.46 -4.54 8.57
N ILE A 330 3.19 -5.18 9.72
CA ILE A 330 3.26 -6.65 9.85
C ILE A 330 2.30 -7.31 8.87
N TYR A 331 1.06 -6.81 8.77
CA TYR A 331 0.09 -7.31 7.82
C TYR A 331 0.56 -7.14 6.37
N ALA A 332 1.08 -5.96 6.01
CA ALA A 332 1.60 -5.67 4.68
C ALA A 332 2.74 -6.61 4.28
N LEU A 333 3.70 -6.83 5.18
CA LEU A 333 4.81 -7.78 4.96
C LEU A 333 4.32 -9.22 4.82
N ASN A 334 3.32 -9.64 5.61
CA ASN A 334 2.70 -10.95 5.47
C ASN A 334 2.01 -11.09 4.10
N GLN A 335 1.32 -10.05 3.63
CA GLN A 335 0.66 -10.06 2.31
C GLN A 335 1.67 -10.09 1.16
N LEU A 336 2.78 -9.36 1.27
CA LEU A 336 3.87 -9.43 0.30
C LEU A 336 4.46 -10.86 0.25
N ARG A 337 4.70 -11.46 1.42
CA ARG A 337 5.15 -12.86 1.51
C ARG A 337 4.17 -13.82 0.81
N ILE A 338 2.87 -13.71 1.08
CA ILE A 338 1.84 -14.54 0.44
C ILE A 338 1.84 -14.33 -1.07
N CYS A 339 1.91 -13.08 -1.54
CA CYS A 339 1.96 -12.74 -2.97
C CYS A 339 3.16 -13.40 -3.66
N VAL A 340 4.35 -13.32 -3.06
CA VAL A 340 5.57 -13.93 -3.59
C VAL A 340 5.48 -15.46 -3.62
N LEU A 341 4.97 -16.09 -2.55
CA LEU A 341 4.79 -17.53 -2.49
C LEU A 341 3.79 -18.04 -3.53
N MET A 342 2.69 -17.33 -3.73
CA MET A 342 1.70 -17.66 -4.77
C MET A 342 2.30 -17.53 -6.17
N LEU A 343 3.08 -16.48 -6.42
CA LEU A 343 3.78 -16.29 -7.68
C LEU A 343 4.75 -17.44 -7.94
N TYR A 344 5.58 -17.79 -6.95
CA TYR A 344 6.54 -18.89 -7.05
C TYR A 344 5.83 -20.21 -7.39
N ARG A 345 4.76 -20.56 -6.67
CA ARG A 345 3.95 -21.76 -6.94
C ARG A 345 3.43 -21.76 -8.38
N LYS A 346 2.87 -20.62 -8.83
CA LYS A 346 2.30 -20.52 -10.17
C LYS A 346 3.32 -20.63 -11.29
N VAL A 347 4.48 -20.03 -11.12
CA VAL A 347 5.61 -20.18 -12.07
C VAL A 347 6.08 -21.64 -12.12
N LYS A 348 6.17 -22.32 -10.96
CA LYS A 348 6.54 -23.73 -10.91
C LYS A 348 5.51 -24.61 -11.62
N GLU A 349 4.22 -24.45 -11.32
CA GLU A 349 3.13 -25.17 -12.01
C GLU A 349 3.19 -25.01 -13.53
N ASN A 350 3.38 -23.78 -14.01
CA ASN A 350 3.48 -23.52 -15.44
C ASN A 350 4.68 -24.23 -16.09
N ARG A 351 5.85 -24.21 -15.44
CA ARG A 351 7.03 -24.91 -15.96
C ARG A 351 6.80 -26.43 -16.03
N GLU A 352 6.13 -26.99 -15.02
CA GLU A 352 5.78 -28.42 -15.03
C GLU A 352 4.78 -28.75 -16.14
N LEU A 353 3.76 -27.90 -16.36
CA LEU A 353 2.80 -28.07 -17.44
C LEU A 353 3.48 -27.98 -18.81
N GLU A 354 4.36 -26.99 -19.02
CA GLU A 354 5.14 -26.87 -20.25
C GLU A 354 6.02 -28.09 -20.49
N SER A 355 6.67 -28.60 -19.45
CA SER A 355 7.50 -29.81 -19.54
C SER A 355 6.67 -31.03 -19.93
N ARG A 356 5.49 -31.23 -19.29
CA ARG A 356 4.55 -32.32 -19.63
C ARG A 356 4.04 -32.19 -21.07
N LEU A 357 3.71 -30.98 -21.49
CA LEU A 357 3.25 -30.72 -22.86
C LEU A 357 4.33 -31.05 -23.90
N ARG A 358 5.60 -30.64 -23.65
CA ARG A 358 6.73 -30.98 -24.51
C ARG A 358 6.94 -32.49 -24.57
N ARG A 359 6.88 -33.18 -23.44
CA ARG A 359 7.01 -34.64 -23.39
C ARG A 359 5.89 -35.35 -24.14
N SER A 360 4.63 -34.95 -23.93
CA SER A 360 3.47 -35.52 -24.64
C SER A 360 3.56 -35.29 -26.15
N ARG A 361 4.01 -34.11 -26.59
CA ARG A 361 4.26 -33.85 -28.02
C ARG A 361 5.34 -34.77 -28.57
N ALA A 362 6.46 -34.94 -27.86
CA ALA A 362 7.53 -35.85 -28.27
C ALA A 362 7.07 -37.31 -28.34
N GLU A 363 6.25 -37.78 -27.39
CA GLU A 363 5.66 -39.12 -27.39
C GLU A 363 4.70 -39.32 -28.57
N LEU A 364 3.86 -38.31 -28.87
CA LEU A 364 2.98 -38.33 -30.04
C LEU A 364 3.79 -38.39 -31.35
N MET A 365 4.83 -37.58 -31.47
CA MET A 365 5.72 -37.56 -32.61
C MET A 365 6.41 -38.94 -32.80
N ALA A 366 6.93 -39.50 -31.72
CA ALA A 366 7.54 -40.84 -31.78
C ALA A 366 6.55 -41.94 -32.19
N SER A 367 5.27 -41.81 -31.84
CA SER A 367 4.22 -42.76 -32.19
C SER A 367 3.79 -42.68 -33.65
N GLN A 368 4.00 -41.55 -34.34
CA GLN A 368 3.66 -41.37 -35.76
C GLN A 368 4.66 -42.10 -36.69
N ILE A 369 5.88 -42.31 -36.21
CA ILE A 369 6.86 -43.17 -36.93
C ILE A 369 6.53 -44.60 -36.56
N LYS A 370 5.93 -45.37 -37.47
CA LYS A 370 5.56 -46.77 -37.21
C LYS A 370 6.83 -47.61 -36.92
N PRO A 371 7.07 -48.05 -35.64
CA PRO A 371 8.31 -48.76 -35.30
C PRO A 371 8.53 -50.04 -36.15
N HIS A 372 7.44 -50.72 -36.45
CA HIS A 372 7.43 -51.91 -37.29
C HIS A 372 7.92 -51.65 -38.72
N PHE A 373 7.58 -50.48 -39.30
CA PHE A 373 8.08 -50.07 -40.60
C PHE A 373 9.59 -49.88 -40.57
N ILE A 374 10.14 -49.22 -39.57
CA ILE A 374 11.58 -49.00 -39.40
C ILE A 374 12.31 -50.35 -39.32
N TYR A 375 11.85 -51.26 -38.45
CA TYR A 375 12.45 -52.56 -38.29
C TYR A 375 12.44 -53.38 -39.58
N ASN A 376 11.34 -53.39 -40.28
CA ASN A 376 11.18 -54.11 -41.53
C ASN A 376 12.07 -53.54 -42.64
N THR A 377 12.10 -52.23 -42.77
CA THR A 377 12.96 -51.53 -43.77
C THR A 377 14.43 -51.82 -43.50
N LEU A 378 14.90 -51.74 -42.24
CA LEU A 378 16.29 -52.07 -41.88
C LEU A 378 16.64 -53.52 -42.16
N ASN A 379 15.71 -54.47 -41.90
CA ASN A 379 15.90 -55.88 -42.25
C ASN A 379 15.98 -56.13 -43.76
N SER A 380 15.16 -55.44 -44.57
CA SER A 380 15.22 -55.50 -46.02
C SER A 380 16.55 -54.92 -46.53
N ILE A 381 16.98 -53.75 -46.03
CA ILE A 381 18.28 -53.18 -46.35
C ILE A 381 19.43 -54.15 -46.03
N ARG A 382 19.40 -54.75 -44.84
CA ARG A 382 20.40 -55.76 -44.42
C ARG A 382 20.49 -56.92 -45.36
N THR A 383 19.37 -57.40 -45.89
CA THR A 383 19.32 -58.47 -46.90
C THR A 383 19.88 -58.04 -48.21
N LEU A 384 19.51 -56.82 -48.71
CA LEU A 384 20.00 -56.25 -49.93
C LEU A 384 21.51 -55.99 -49.94
N ILE A 385 22.12 -55.63 -48.83
CA ILE A 385 23.57 -55.43 -48.71
C ILE A 385 24.34 -56.68 -49.23
N ARG A 386 23.77 -57.87 -49.07
CA ARG A 386 24.40 -59.13 -49.51
C ARG A 386 24.00 -59.52 -50.95
N LEU A 387 22.78 -59.17 -51.40
CA LEU A 387 22.23 -59.62 -52.66
C LEU A 387 22.47 -58.58 -53.79
N ASP A 388 22.20 -57.29 -53.50
CA ASP A 388 22.37 -56.15 -54.43
C ASP A 388 22.83 -54.92 -53.66
N PRO A 389 24.13 -54.65 -53.55
CA PRO A 389 24.68 -53.51 -52.83
C PRO A 389 24.24 -52.15 -53.38
N LYS A 390 23.90 -52.04 -54.68
CA LYS A 390 23.45 -50.79 -55.30
C LYS A 390 22.01 -50.51 -54.89
N ALA A 391 21.11 -51.48 -54.90
CA ALA A 391 19.76 -51.35 -54.42
C ALA A 391 19.75 -51.07 -52.91
N ALA A 392 20.67 -51.61 -52.14
CA ALA A 392 20.81 -51.32 -50.72
C ALA A 392 21.16 -49.82 -50.45
N GLN A 393 22.08 -49.25 -51.28
CA GLN A 393 22.44 -47.84 -51.21
C GLN A 393 21.22 -46.93 -51.49
N GLN A 394 20.43 -47.25 -52.52
CA GLN A 394 19.23 -46.50 -52.87
C GLN A 394 18.19 -46.60 -51.73
N ALA A 395 17.98 -47.80 -51.18
CA ALA A 395 17.04 -47.99 -50.06
C ALA A 395 17.42 -47.21 -48.81
N VAL A 396 18.72 -47.11 -48.50
CA VAL A 396 19.18 -46.23 -47.39
C VAL A 396 18.91 -44.77 -47.68
N TYR A 397 19.13 -44.34 -48.93
CA TYR A 397 18.84 -42.94 -49.35
C TYR A 397 17.35 -42.63 -49.23
N ASP A 398 16.47 -43.44 -49.76
CA ASP A 398 15.01 -43.26 -49.72
C ASP A 398 14.51 -43.32 -48.29
N PHE A 399 15.03 -44.21 -47.47
CA PHE A 399 14.70 -44.32 -46.03
C PHE A 399 15.14 -43.07 -45.28
N SER A 400 16.28 -42.46 -45.63
CA SER A 400 16.75 -41.23 -45.02
C SER A 400 15.84 -40.03 -45.39
N ILE A 401 15.36 -39.96 -46.65
CA ILE A 401 14.39 -38.95 -47.11
C ILE A 401 13.06 -39.12 -46.34
N TYR A 402 12.55 -40.34 -46.27
CA TYR A 402 11.32 -40.65 -45.54
C TYR A 402 11.40 -40.23 -44.06
N LEU A 403 12.48 -40.58 -43.35
CA LEU A 403 12.67 -40.22 -41.95
C LEU A 403 12.79 -38.70 -41.77
N ARG A 404 13.58 -38.03 -42.66
CA ARG A 404 13.74 -36.57 -42.59
C ARG A 404 12.42 -35.84 -42.86
N SER A 405 11.66 -36.23 -43.87
CA SER A 405 10.35 -35.62 -44.15
C SER A 405 9.36 -35.78 -43.01
N ASN A 406 9.34 -36.96 -42.33
CA ASN A 406 8.53 -37.16 -41.13
C ASN A 406 8.99 -36.26 -39.99
N LEU A 407 10.31 -36.02 -39.80
CA LEU A 407 10.85 -35.15 -38.76
C LEU A 407 10.61 -33.67 -39.04
N ASP A 408 10.82 -33.24 -40.29
CA ASP A 408 10.64 -31.84 -40.71
C ASP A 408 9.14 -31.41 -40.63
N ASN A 409 8.22 -32.34 -40.94
CA ASN A 409 6.76 -32.10 -40.80
C ASN A 409 6.29 -32.02 -39.34
N MET A 410 7.12 -32.45 -38.35
CA MET A 410 6.85 -32.37 -36.93
C MET A 410 7.02 -30.96 -36.34
N ASP A 411 7.73 -30.05 -37.02
CA ASP A 411 7.97 -28.67 -36.55
C ASP A 411 6.73 -27.74 -36.68
N GLY A 412 5.55 -28.30 -37.01
CA GLY A 412 4.27 -27.60 -36.92
C GLY A 412 4.04 -26.59 -38.06
N ARG A 413 4.61 -26.78 -39.20
CA ARG A 413 4.22 -26.04 -40.39
C ARG A 413 2.84 -26.51 -40.84
N ASP A 414 1.87 -25.63 -40.80
CA ASP A 414 0.47 -25.94 -41.12
C ASP A 414 0.28 -26.34 -42.61
N LEU A 415 1.18 -25.98 -43.49
CA LEU A 415 1.15 -26.30 -44.94
C LEU A 415 2.56 -26.54 -45.46
N ILE A 416 2.74 -27.63 -46.22
CA ILE A 416 3.97 -27.94 -46.97
C ILE A 416 3.71 -27.88 -48.48
N PRO A 417 4.71 -27.56 -49.32
CA PRO A 417 4.55 -27.62 -50.77
C PRO A 417 4.18 -29.03 -51.26
N PHE A 418 3.22 -29.13 -52.16
CA PHE A 418 2.76 -30.41 -52.69
C PHE A 418 3.90 -31.26 -53.32
N SER A 419 4.91 -30.59 -53.86
CA SER A 419 6.12 -31.24 -54.38
C SER A 419 6.95 -31.97 -53.33
N GLU A 420 6.97 -31.45 -52.07
CA GLU A 420 7.66 -32.10 -50.94
C GLU A 420 6.86 -33.29 -50.44
N GLU A 421 5.54 -33.18 -50.33
CA GLU A 421 4.67 -34.30 -49.96
C GLU A 421 4.75 -35.43 -51.01
N LEU A 422 4.75 -35.06 -52.28
CA LEU A 422 4.90 -36.05 -53.37
C LEU A 422 6.27 -36.78 -53.28
N ARG A 423 7.33 -36.08 -52.94
CA ARG A 423 8.66 -36.68 -52.72
C ARG A 423 8.64 -37.68 -51.54
N HIS A 424 7.99 -37.30 -50.45
CA HIS A 424 7.82 -38.16 -49.27
C HIS A 424 7.04 -39.44 -49.62
N ILE A 425 5.92 -39.31 -50.31
CA ILE A 425 5.11 -40.44 -50.75
C ILE A 425 5.91 -41.38 -51.70
N ARG A 426 6.70 -40.82 -52.65
CA ARG A 426 7.55 -41.61 -53.51
C ARG A 426 8.59 -42.40 -52.74
N ALA A 427 9.32 -41.78 -51.84
CA ALA A 427 10.31 -42.42 -50.97
C ALA A 427 9.68 -43.58 -50.18
N TYR A 428 8.47 -43.35 -49.61
CA TYR A 428 7.72 -44.40 -48.93
C TYR A 428 7.38 -45.59 -49.85
N LEU A 429 6.86 -45.32 -51.05
CA LEU A 429 6.48 -46.35 -52.01
C LEU A 429 7.70 -47.15 -52.51
N ASP A 430 8.84 -46.48 -52.74
CA ASP A 430 10.05 -47.15 -53.19
C ASP A 430 10.62 -48.11 -52.10
N ILE A 431 10.52 -47.72 -50.84
CA ILE A 431 10.85 -48.60 -49.73
C ILE A 431 9.87 -49.79 -49.61
N GLU A 432 8.56 -49.55 -49.79
CA GLU A 432 7.56 -50.62 -49.74
C GLU A 432 7.70 -51.61 -50.92
N LYS A 433 8.05 -51.14 -52.11
CA LYS A 433 8.40 -52.06 -53.25
C LYS A 433 9.54 -52.99 -52.94
N ILE A 434 10.59 -52.48 -52.31
CA ILE A 434 11.71 -53.32 -51.87
C ILE A 434 11.25 -54.40 -50.88
N ARG A 435 10.25 -54.08 -50.07
CA ARG A 435 9.75 -54.99 -49.02
C ARG A 435 8.79 -56.06 -49.52
N PHE A 436 7.97 -55.74 -50.49
CA PHE A 436 6.92 -56.63 -51.01
C PHE A 436 7.22 -57.25 -52.38
N GLU A 437 8.42 -56.95 -52.98
CA GLU A 437 8.83 -57.42 -54.31
C GLU A 437 7.74 -57.17 -55.37
N GLU A 438 7.28 -58.21 -56.06
CA GLU A 438 6.29 -58.10 -57.17
C GLU A 438 4.82 -57.91 -56.73
N ARG A 439 4.54 -57.64 -55.46
CA ARG A 439 3.17 -57.47 -54.94
C ARG A 439 2.62 -56.03 -54.87
N LEU A 440 3.40 -55.04 -55.36
CA LEU A 440 2.98 -53.66 -55.46
C LEU A 440 2.90 -53.18 -56.88
#